data_0cecce2b0974c82a811012f4fd64bba5
#
_entry.id   0cecce2b0974c82a811012f4fd64bba5
#
_cell.length_a   1.000
_cell.length_b   1.000
_cell.length_c   1.000
_cell.angle_alpha   90.00
_cell.angle_beta   90.00
_cell.angle_gamma   90.00
#
_symmetry.space_group_name_H-M   'P 1'
#
loop_
_entity.id
_entity.type
_entity.pdbx_description
1 polymer ?
#
loop_
_entity_poly.entity_id
_entity_poly.type
_entity_poly.pdbx_seq_one_letter_code
_entity_poly.pdbx_strand_id
1 'polypeptide(L)'
;MLGDNIFGFDATDSAKSLNAAFAPAIAARIPWAAVLGNHDQEGTLSRGGVMKHIVRLKHTLSQFNPSEAHIIDGFGNYNLEVGGVEGSDFANKSVLNLYFLDSGDYSTVPAIPGYGWIKPSQQLWFQRTSAKLRVRISLDSNCTIF
;
A
#
# COMPACT_ATOMS: atom_id res chain seq x y z
N MET A 1 -6.41 1.68 -4.82
CA MET A 1 -6.67 3.11 -4.57
C MET A 1 -5.34 3.76 -4.24
N LEU A 2 -5.09 4.97 -4.73
CA LEU A 2 -3.74 5.55 -4.85
C LEU A 2 -3.44 6.67 -3.83
N GLY A 3 -3.94 6.56 -2.60
CA GLY A 3 -3.82 7.57 -1.56
C GLY A 3 -4.98 8.57 -1.57
N ASP A 4 -5.03 9.45 -0.58
CA ASP A 4 -6.12 10.39 -0.31
C ASP A 4 -7.48 9.71 -0.45
N ASN A 5 -7.63 8.62 0.29
CA ASN A 5 -8.84 7.79 0.29
C ASN A 5 -10.03 8.58 0.82
N ILE A 6 -9.74 9.53 1.71
CA ILE A 6 -10.66 10.55 2.21
C ILE A 6 -9.93 11.90 2.28
N PHE A 7 -10.68 13.00 2.23
CA PHE A 7 -10.19 14.32 2.61
C PHE A 7 -10.43 14.48 4.11
N GLY A 8 -9.41 14.13 4.90
CA GLY A 8 -9.54 13.99 6.35
C GLY A 8 -9.95 15.28 7.04
N PHE A 9 -9.49 16.44 6.53
CA PHE A 9 -9.78 17.74 7.11
C PHE A 9 -11.30 18.03 7.23
N ASP A 10 -12.09 17.62 6.25
CA ASP A 10 -13.55 17.79 6.26
C ASP A 10 -14.29 16.58 6.84
N ALA A 11 -13.58 15.51 7.19
CA ALA A 11 -14.17 14.30 7.71
C ALA A 11 -14.44 14.43 9.23
N THR A 12 -15.69 14.67 9.60
CA THR A 12 -16.13 14.69 11.03
C THR A 12 -16.01 13.33 11.71
N ASP A 13 -16.03 12.24 10.94
CA ASP A 13 -15.81 10.85 11.35
C ASP A 13 -15.03 10.13 10.25
N SER A 14 -13.72 10.03 10.43
CA SER A 14 -12.83 9.39 9.46
C SER A 14 -13.18 7.92 9.22
N ALA A 15 -13.61 7.17 10.22
CA ALA A 15 -13.97 5.77 10.06
C ALA A 15 -15.21 5.61 9.18
N LYS A 16 -16.21 6.45 9.38
CA LYS A 16 -17.44 6.46 8.56
C LYS A 16 -17.13 6.88 7.12
N SER A 17 -16.27 7.87 6.93
CA SER A 17 -15.85 8.33 5.59
C SER A 17 -15.08 7.24 4.85
N LEU A 18 -14.16 6.54 5.51
CA LEU A 18 -13.44 5.40 4.95
C LEU A 18 -14.40 4.26 4.58
N ASN A 19 -15.36 3.93 5.44
CA ASN A 19 -16.38 2.93 5.13
C ASN A 19 -17.17 3.29 3.86
N ALA A 20 -17.52 4.55 3.71
CA ALA A 20 -18.24 5.04 2.52
C ALA A 20 -17.36 4.97 1.26
N ALA A 21 -16.09 5.36 1.36
CA ALA A 21 -15.15 5.32 0.24
C ALA A 21 -14.93 3.90 -0.31
N PHE A 22 -14.87 2.90 0.58
CA PHE A 22 -14.63 1.51 0.17
C PHE A 22 -15.90 0.69 -0.03
N ALA A 23 -17.08 1.21 0.35
CA ALA A 23 -18.36 0.51 0.25
C ALA A 23 -18.66 -0.09 -1.14
N PRO A 24 -18.38 0.59 -2.29
CA PRO A 24 -18.65 0.01 -3.61
C PRO A 24 -17.84 -1.27 -3.87
N ALA A 25 -16.54 -1.28 -3.54
CA ALA A 25 -15.68 -2.45 -3.73
C ALA A 25 -16.11 -3.61 -2.81
N ILE A 26 -16.45 -3.29 -1.56
CA ILE A 26 -16.94 -4.27 -0.58
C ILE A 26 -18.27 -4.88 -1.02
N ALA A 27 -19.22 -4.07 -1.48
CA ALA A 27 -20.52 -4.52 -1.95
C ALA A 27 -20.41 -5.41 -3.21
N ALA A 28 -19.52 -5.06 -4.11
CA ALA A 28 -19.22 -5.83 -5.31
C ALA A 28 -18.37 -7.09 -5.03
N ARG A 29 -17.88 -7.28 -3.80
CA ARG A 29 -16.97 -8.37 -3.41
C ARG A 29 -15.68 -8.41 -4.23
N ILE A 30 -15.22 -7.26 -4.71
CA ILE A 30 -13.97 -7.12 -5.47
C ILE A 30 -12.82 -7.00 -4.48
N PRO A 31 -11.75 -7.83 -4.58
CA PRO A 31 -10.53 -7.61 -3.82
C PRO A 31 -9.92 -6.24 -4.14
N TRP A 32 -9.52 -5.51 -3.13
CA TRP A 32 -9.00 -4.16 -3.27
C TRP A 32 -7.83 -3.90 -2.33
N ALA A 33 -6.99 -2.94 -2.68
CA ALA A 33 -5.87 -2.49 -1.88
C ALA A 33 -5.82 -0.96 -1.86
N ALA A 34 -5.38 -0.40 -0.76
CA ALA A 34 -5.21 1.04 -0.58
C ALA A 34 -3.84 1.36 -0.01
N VAL A 35 -3.33 2.52 -0.37
CA VAL A 35 -2.16 3.16 0.23
C VAL A 35 -2.58 4.52 0.79
N LEU A 36 -1.85 5.03 1.77
CA LEU A 36 -2.14 6.32 2.38
C LEU A 36 -1.57 7.47 1.54
N GLY A 37 -2.37 8.49 1.32
CA GLY A 37 -1.95 9.79 0.82
C GLY A 37 -1.68 10.78 1.97
N ASN A 38 -1.52 12.05 1.64
CA ASN A 38 -1.18 13.08 2.63
C ASN A 38 -2.39 13.61 3.42
N HIS A 39 -3.62 13.44 2.92
CA HIS A 39 -4.85 13.93 3.58
C HIS A 39 -5.54 12.91 4.48
N ASP A 40 -5.18 11.65 4.41
CA ASP A 40 -5.94 10.58 5.09
C ASP A 40 -5.98 10.69 6.63
N GLN A 41 -4.96 11.31 7.26
CA GLN A 41 -4.85 11.45 8.72
C GLN A 41 -5.36 12.78 9.26
N GLU A 42 -5.82 13.71 8.44
CA GLU A 42 -6.20 15.07 8.86
C GLU A 42 -7.50 15.13 9.68
N GLY A 43 -8.19 14.01 9.83
CA GLY A 43 -9.47 13.90 10.55
C GLY A 43 -9.33 13.33 11.96
N THR A 44 -10.32 12.50 12.34
CA THR A 44 -10.43 11.95 13.70
C THR A 44 -9.55 10.73 13.97
N LEU A 45 -8.89 10.18 12.95
CA LEU A 45 -7.97 9.06 13.07
C LEU A 45 -6.53 9.49 12.78
N SER A 46 -5.60 9.04 13.62
CA SER A 46 -4.17 9.14 13.28
C SER A 46 -3.87 8.30 12.04
N ARG A 47 -2.75 8.56 11.35
CA ARG A 47 -2.31 7.81 10.18
C ARG A 47 -2.27 6.30 10.40
N GLY A 48 -1.68 5.85 11.52
CA GLY A 48 -1.73 4.45 11.92
C GLY A 48 -3.15 3.94 12.21
N GLY A 49 -4.02 4.81 12.74
CA GLY A 49 -5.44 4.53 12.96
C GLY A 49 -6.20 4.31 11.67
N VAL A 50 -5.95 5.14 10.64
CA VAL A 50 -6.52 4.99 9.29
C VAL A 50 -6.13 3.63 8.71
N MET A 51 -4.84 3.30 8.72
CA MET A 51 -4.38 2.02 8.21
C MET A 51 -4.95 0.83 8.99
N LYS A 52 -5.02 0.95 10.33
CA LYS A 52 -5.65 -0.06 11.19
C LYS A 52 -7.14 -0.26 10.88
N HIS A 53 -7.83 0.78 10.46
CA HIS A 53 -9.23 0.69 10.02
C HIS A 53 -9.30 -0.03 8.66
N ILE A 54 -8.52 0.39 7.68
CA ILE A 54 -8.49 -0.15 6.31
C ILE A 54 -8.24 -1.67 6.30
N VAL A 55 -7.23 -2.16 7.03
CA VAL A 55 -6.86 -3.59 7.04
C VAL A 55 -7.92 -4.50 7.69
N ARG A 56 -8.94 -3.94 8.33
CA ARG A 56 -10.05 -4.69 8.94
C ARG A 56 -11.28 -4.77 8.04
N LEU A 57 -11.32 -4.00 6.97
CA LEU A 57 -12.46 -3.99 6.06
C LEU A 57 -12.50 -5.27 5.22
N LYS A 58 -13.72 -5.65 4.79
CA LYS A 58 -13.90 -6.85 3.98
C LYS A 58 -13.23 -6.73 2.61
N HIS A 59 -12.69 -7.82 2.13
CA HIS A 59 -12.04 -7.97 0.81
C HIS A 59 -10.81 -7.08 0.60
N THR A 60 -10.28 -6.43 1.66
CA THR A 60 -9.03 -5.70 1.55
C THR A 60 -7.83 -6.64 1.42
N LEU A 61 -6.90 -6.26 0.57
CA LEU A 61 -5.56 -6.84 0.45
C LEU A 61 -4.51 -5.92 1.06
N SER A 62 -4.94 -4.78 1.62
CA SER A 62 -4.05 -3.81 2.26
C SER A 62 -3.39 -4.40 3.50
N GLN A 63 -2.13 -4.06 3.72
CA GLN A 63 -1.31 -4.60 4.80
C GLN A 63 -0.56 -3.48 5.52
N PHE A 64 -0.21 -3.72 6.78
CA PHE A 64 0.79 -2.92 7.48
C PHE A 64 2.20 -3.18 6.90
N ASN A 65 3.15 -2.37 7.37
CA ASN A 65 4.57 -2.65 7.13
C ASN A 65 4.90 -4.09 7.54
N PRO A 66 5.77 -4.80 6.78
CA PRO A 66 6.22 -6.13 7.15
C PRO A 66 6.87 -6.14 8.54
N SER A 67 6.56 -7.13 9.36
CA SER A 67 7.09 -7.26 10.72
C SER A 67 8.61 -7.47 10.79
N GLU A 68 9.19 -8.01 9.74
CA GLU A 68 10.63 -8.29 9.61
C GLU A 68 11.45 -7.05 9.23
N ALA A 69 10.78 -5.99 8.82
CA ALA A 69 11.44 -4.77 8.42
C ALA A 69 11.67 -3.88 9.64
N HIS A 70 12.91 -3.84 10.12
CA HIS A 70 13.33 -2.86 11.11
C HIS A 70 12.96 -1.46 10.62
N ILE A 71 12.07 -0.80 11.34
CA ILE A 71 11.69 0.60 11.19
C ILE A 71 11.62 1.08 9.74
N ILE A 72 10.51 0.81 9.07
CA ILE A 72 10.13 1.50 7.84
C ILE A 72 9.25 2.68 8.24
N ASP A 73 9.59 3.87 7.78
CA ASP A 73 8.75 5.05 7.97
C ASP A 73 7.36 4.86 7.36
N GLY A 74 6.35 5.45 7.99
CA GLY A 74 4.97 5.36 7.54
C GLY A 74 4.24 4.09 7.96
N PHE A 75 3.02 3.94 7.44
CA PHE A 75 2.11 2.85 7.74
C PHE A 75 1.54 2.27 6.45
N GLY A 76 1.70 0.98 6.19
CA GLY A 76 1.17 0.37 4.98
C GLY A 76 2.11 0.44 3.79
N ASN A 77 3.39 0.18 4.02
CA ASN A 77 4.34 -0.15 2.97
C ASN A 77 4.31 -1.67 2.78
N TYR A 78 3.82 -2.13 1.64
CA TYR A 78 3.68 -3.56 1.35
C TYR A 78 3.74 -3.83 -0.14
N ASN A 79 3.86 -5.10 -0.51
CA ASN A 79 3.76 -5.53 -1.90
C ASN A 79 2.69 -6.60 -2.06
N LEU A 80 2.11 -6.65 -3.26
CA LEU A 80 1.21 -7.71 -3.70
C LEU A 80 1.76 -8.30 -5.00
N GLU A 81 1.78 -9.64 -5.05
CA GLU A 81 2.12 -10.36 -6.26
C GLU A 81 0.84 -10.73 -7.02
N VAL A 82 0.82 -10.48 -8.31
CA VAL A 82 -0.25 -10.92 -9.21
C VAL A 82 0.25 -12.16 -9.94
N GLY A 83 -0.39 -13.29 -9.69
CA GLY A 83 -0.08 -14.55 -10.34
C GLY A 83 -0.78 -14.71 -11.69
N GLY A 84 -0.23 -15.56 -12.54
CA GLY A 84 -0.89 -15.98 -13.77
C GLY A 84 -2.12 -16.82 -13.49
N VAL A 85 -3.11 -16.75 -14.40
CA VAL A 85 -4.36 -17.50 -14.31
C VAL A 85 -4.09 -18.98 -14.54
N GLU A 86 -4.76 -19.85 -13.79
CA GLU A 86 -4.71 -21.30 -13.98
C GLU A 86 -5.08 -21.67 -15.43
N GLY A 87 -4.31 -22.56 -16.05
CA GLY A 87 -4.48 -22.97 -17.45
C GLY A 87 -3.83 -22.04 -18.48
N SER A 88 -3.21 -20.90 -18.06
CA SER A 88 -2.40 -20.05 -18.95
C SER A 88 -0.92 -20.46 -18.95
N ASP A 89 -0.15 -19.96 -19.92
CA ASP A 89 1.32 -20.11 -19.97
C ASP A 89 2.04 -19.48 -18.76
N PHE A 90 1.33 -18.66 -18.00
CA PHE A 90 1.80 -18.01 -16.80
C PHE A 90 1.27 -18.64 -15.51
N ALA A 91 0.57 -19.77 -15.60
CA ALA A 91 0.08 -20.47 -14.41
C ALA A 91 1.24 -20.74 -13.43
N ASN A 92 0.99 -20.46 -12.14
CA ASN A 92 1.98 -20.59 -11.05
C ASN A 92 3.22 -19.64 -11.16
N LYS A 93 3.19 -18.65 -12.05
CA LYS A 93 4.24 -17.63 -12.17
C LYS A 93 3.75 -16.29 -11.64
N SER A 94 4.64 -15.51 -11.02
CA SER A 94 4.36 -14.11 -10.73
C SER A 94 4.49 -13.29 -12.00
N VAL A 95 3.43 -12.60 -12.42
CA VAL A 95 3.42 -11.79 -13.65
C VAL A 95 3.55 -10.31 -13.38
N LEU A 96 3.20 -9.86 -12.17
CA LEU A 96 3.32 -8.44 -11.79
C LEU A 96 3.51 -8.32 -10.27
N ASN A 97 4.39 -7.43 -9.86
CA ASN A 97 4.55 -7.03 -8.48
C ASN A 97 4.10 -5.58 -8.30
N LEU A 98 3.12 -5.38 -7.43
CA LEU A 98 2.62 -4.06 -7.04
C LEU A 98 3.28 -3.67 -5.71
N TYR A 99 3.88 -2.48 -5.65
CA TYR A 99 4.47 -1.93 -4.43
C TYR A 99 3.66 -0.74 -3.98
N PHE A 100 3.23 -0.77 -2.74
CA PHE A 100 2.49 0.29 -2.09
C PHE A 100 3.43 0.98 -1.09
N LEU A 101 3.58 2.29 -1.25
CA LEU A 101 4.44 3.11 -0.41
C LEU A 101 3.62 4.24 0.19
N ASP A 102 3.62 4.32 1.50
CA ASP A 102 2.98 5.40 2.25
C ASP A 102 3.69 6.73 1.94
N SER A 103 3.01 7.66 1.28
CA SER A 103 3.61 8.95 0.84
C SER A 103 4.00 9.87 1.98
N GLY A 104 3.57 9.58 3.20
CA GLY A 104 3.87 10.38 4.38
C GLY A 104 2.80 11.43 4.68
N ASP A 105 3.04 12.13 5.76
CA ASP A 105 2.26 13.22 6.32
C ASP A 105 2.91 14.57 5.95
N TYR A 106 2.63 15.62 6.69
CA TYR A 106 3.33 16.90 6.56
C TYR A 106 4.83 16.77 6.86
N SER A 107 5.60 17.65 6.24
CA SER A 107 7.03 17.71 6.48
C SER A 107 7.32 18.10 7.94
N THR A 108 8.21 17.36 8.59
CA THR A 108 8.75 17.69 9.92
C THR A 108 10.02 18.51 9.85
N VAL A 109 10.47 18.89 8.64
CA VAL A 109 11.68 19.68 8.43
C VAL A 109 11.31 21.17 8.33
N PRO A 110 11.67 22.02 9.30
CA PRO A 110 11.24 23.42 9.32
C PRO A 110 11.62 24.23 8.07
N ALA A 111 12.74 23.90 7.45
CA ALA A 111 13.21 24.54 6.21
C ALA A 111 12.47 24.09 4.94
N ILE A 112 11.65 23.04 5.03
CA ILE A 112 10.91 22.47 3.90
C ILE A 112 9.45 22.31 4.33
N PRO A 113 8.66 23.39 4.29
CA PRO A 113 7.25 23.35 4.66
C PRO A 113 6.43 22.58 3.62
N GLY A 114 5.22 22.17 4.01
CA GLY A 114 4.30 21.43 3.16
C GLY A 114 4.31 19.95 3.46
N TYR A 115 4.13 19.13 2.43
CA TYR A 115 4.02 17.68 2.59
C TYR A 115 5.38 17.01 2.72
N GLY A 116 5.38 15.85 3.39
CA GLY A 116 6.53 14.97 3.46
C GLY A 116 6.80 14.23 2.16
N TRP A 117 7.70 13.28 2.20
CA TRP A 117 8.12 12.50 1.03
C TRP A 117 8.51 11.08 1.44
N ILE A 118 8.62 10.20 0.45
CA ILE A 118 9.10 8.84 0.64
C ILE A 118 10.49 8.85 1.28
N LYS A 119 10.61 8.19 2.43
CA LYS A 119 11.82 8.23 3.25
C LYS A 119 12.86 7.19 2.79
N PRO A 120 14.15 7.38 3.13
CA PRO A 120 15.20 6.42 2.79
C PRO A 120 14.93 4.99 3.26
N SER A 121 14.29 4.79 4.42
CA SER A 121 13.91 3.47 4.92
C SER A 121 12.92 2.75 4.01
N GLN A 122 11.95 3.48 3.44
CA GLN A 122 10.99 2.97 2.48
C GLN A 122 11.66 2.63 1.14
N GLN A 123 12.58 3.47 0.66
CA GLN A 123 13.35 3.24 -0.55
C GLN A 123 14.24 1.98 -0.40
N LEU A 124 14.90 1.82 0.74
CA LEU A 124 15.73 0.65 1.04
C LEU A 124 14.87 -0.63 1.12
N TRP A 125 13.71 -0.56 1.76
CA TRP A 125 12.77 -1.66 1.77
C TRP A 125 12.33 -2.06 0.36
N PHE A 126 11.94 -1.09 -0.47
CA PHE A 126 11.57 -1.32 -1.86
C PHE A 126 12.69 -2.00 -2.65
N GLN A 127 13.93 -1.47 -2.55
CA GLN A 127 15.10 -2.04 -3.24
C GLN A 127 15.35 -3.49 -2.84
N ARG A 128 15.32 -3.80 -1.54
CA ARG A 128 15.53 -5.16 -1.04
C ARG A 128 14.42 -6.11 -1.46
N THR A 129 13.18 -5.68 -1.34
CA THR A 129 12.01 -6.49 -1.69
C THR A 129 11.96 -6.76 -3.19
N SER A 130 12.19 -5.74 -4.03
CA SER A 130 12.20 -5.91 -5.48
C SER A 130 13.34 -6.80 -5.96
N ALA A 131 14.53 -6.69 -5.37
CA ALA A 131 15.64 -7.59 -5.69
C ALA A 131 15.32 -9.05 -5.33
N LYS A 132 14.74 -9.29 -4.14
CA LYS A 132 14.33 -10.62 -3.69
C LYS A 132 13.27 -11.25 -4.61
N LEU A 133 12.29 -10.48 -5.05
CA LEU A 133 11.23 -10.97 -5.93
C LEU A 133 11.72 -11.18 -7.37
N ARG A 134 12.64 -10.36 -7.85
CA ARG A 134 13.27 -10.51 -9.17
C ARG A 134 14.04 -11.83 -9.27
N VAL A 135 14.75 -12.23 -8.23
CA VAL A 135 15.49 -13.51 -8.18
C VAL A 135 14.53 -14.70 -8.28
N ARG A 136 13.35 -14.63 -7.63
CA ARG A 136 12.32 -15.67 -7.76
C ARG A 136 11.85 -15.83 -9.19
N ILE A 137 11.54 -14.75 -9.89
CA ILE A 137 11.10 -14.77 -11.30
C ILE A 137 12.17 -15.42 -12.20
N SER A 138 13.45 -15.15 -11.97
CA SER A 138 14.54 -15.73 -12.76
C SER A 138 14.85 -17.19 -12.47
N LEU A 139 14.53 -17.69 -11.27
CA LEU A 139 14.67 -19.10 -10.92
C LEU A 139 13.52 -19.97 -11.48
N ASP A 140 12.33 -19.37 -11.62
CA ASP A 140 11.14 -20.04 -12.15
C ASP A 140 10.99 -19.93 -13.67
N SER A 141 11.85 -19.18 -14.34
CA SER A 141 11.73 -18.92 -15.78
C SER A 141 13.03 -19.12 -16.51
N ASN A 142 13.04 -20.10 -17.43
CA ASN A 142 13.72 -19.97 -18.72
C ASN A 142 13.03 -18.89 -19.59
N CYS A 143 12.48 -17.84 -19.00
CA CYS A 143 11.75 -16.78 -19.69
C CYS A 143 12.71 -15.62 -19.93
N THR A 144 13.21 -15.52 -21.15
CA THR A 144 13.91 -14.35 -21.67
C THR A 144 12.91 -13.19 -21.72
N ILE A 145 13.11 -12.17 -20.90
CA ILE A 145 12.38 -10.90 -21.01
C ILE A 145 13.06 -10.11 -22.13
N PHE A 146 12.32 -9.80 -23.18
CA PHE A 146 12.72 -8.85 -24.22
C PHE A 146 12.50 -7.42 -23.76
#